data_bb48a52ce5880b8b925466ae5741f55f
#
_entry.id   bb48a52ce5880b8b925466ae5741f55f
#
_cell.length_a   1.000
_cell.length_b   1.000
_cell.length_c   1.000
_cell.angle_alpha   90.00
_cell.angle_beta   90.00
_cell.angle_gamma   90.00
#
_symmetry.space_group_name_H-M   'P 1'
#
loop_
_entity.id
_entity.type
_entity.pdbx_description
1 polymer ?
#
loop_
_entity_poly.entity_id
_entity_poly.type
_entity_poly.pdbx_seq_one_letter_code
_entity_poly.pdbx_strand_id
1 'polypeptide(L)'
;MINFNLQSYYKDIGGRIFEFAIPPNKKALRSTPRSTTSKYLTEGAFSFIEGIIYEYVPKYGEYGHWGITEVNTEQWLLIKPALLRLKTRVDQAQNLKELKSDLFDFRFVCMLEDDYLKETAHKFSKSKPLLSQMIIDFIAWIDVTIQKYGSFYIMGI
;
A
#
# COMPACT_ATOMS: atom_id res chain seq x y z
N MET A 1 14.99 -2.59 -8.85
CA MET A 1 14.10 -3.56 -8.13
C MET A 1 13.21 -2.75 -7.20
N ILE A 2 11.90 -3.04 -7.17
CA ILE A 2 10.96 -2.36 -6.28
C ILE A 2 11.37 -2.64 -4.84
N ASN A 3 11.36 -1.59 -4.00
CA ASN A 3 11.59 -1.71 -2.57
C ASN A 3 10.25 -2.00 -1.88
N PHE A 4 10.05 -3.22 -1.44
CA PHE A 4 8.85 -3.68 -0.73
C PHE A 4 8.91 -3.48 0.79
N ASN A 5 9.93 -2.83 1.34
CA ASN A 5 10.02 -2.64 2.78
C ASN A 5 9.04 -1.56 3.26
N LEU A 6 8.23 -1.89 4.26
CA LEU A 6 7.46 -0.90 5.00
C LEU A 6 8.40 -0.13 5.94
N GLN A 7 8.69 1.11 5.59
CA GLN A 7 9.75 1.90 6.22
C GLN A 7 9.22 2.84 7.31
N SER A 8 10.06 3.11 8.31
CA SER A 8 9.77 4.09 9.36
C SER A 8 10.33 5.49 9.07
N TYR A 9 11.18 5.61 8.05
CA TYR A 9 11.81 6.87 7.66
C TYR A 9 11.70 7.08 6.16
N TYR A 10 11.41 8.33 5.75
CA TYR A 10 11.24 8.68 4.34
C TYR A 10 12.54 9.16 3.67
N LYS A 11 13.55 9.57 4.46
CA LYS A 11 14.75 10.25 3.94
C LYS A 11 15.56 9.46 2.94
N ASP A 12 15.47 8.13 3.04
CA ASP A 12 16.26 7.23 2.19
C ASP A 12 15.39 6.59 1.09
N ILE A 13 14.13 7.02 0.97
CA ILE A 13 13.20 6.51 -0.05
C ILE A 13 13.29 7.44 -1.25
N GLY A 14 13.93 6.98 -2.32
CA GLY A 14 13.92 7.69 -3.61
C GLY A 14 12.58 7.55 -4.33
N GLY A 15 12.15 8.61 -5.02
CA GLY A 15 10.94 8.62 -5.84
C GLY A 15 9.67 8.99 -5.07
N ARG A 16 8.52 8.70 -5.68
CA ARG A 16 7.20 8.94 -5.07
C ARG A 16 6.92 7.94 -3.98
N ILE A 17 6.34 8.40 -2.89
CA ILE A 17 6.05 7.59 -1.70
C ILE A 17 4.63 7.79 -1.23
N PHE A 18 4.11 6.77 -0.54
CA PHE A 18 2.88 6.85 0.24
C PHE A 18 3.21 6.83 1.71
N GLU A 19 2.62 7.75 2.45
CA GLU A 19 2.69 7.80 3.89
C GLU A 19 1.40 7.25 4.50
N PHE A 20 1.55 6.37 5.47
CA PHE A 20 0.46 5.84 6.30
C PHE A 20 0.60 6.46 7.69
N ALA A 21 -0.31 7.37 8.01
CA ALA A 21 -0.20 8.18 9.22
C ALA A 21 -1.21 7.78 10.28
N ILE A 22 -0.80 7.91 11.53
CA ILE A 22 -1.66 7.79 12.70
C ILE A 22 -2.44 9.10 12.84
N PRO A 23 -3.75 9.06 13.20
CA PRO A 23 -4.51 10.27 13.36
C PRO A 23 -4.02 11.13 14.53
N PRO A 24 -3.54 12.33 14.28
CA PRO A 24 -4.04 13.48 14.98
C PRO A 24 -4.82 14.33 13.99
N ASN A 25 -5.67 15.19 14.49
CA ASN A 25 -6.46 16.16 13.77
C ASN A 25 -6.06 16.40 12.29
N LYS A 26 -6.99 16.24 11.33
CA LYS A 26 -6.77 16.44 9.87
C LYS A 26 -6.00 17.72 9.50
N LYS A 27 -6.09 18.78 10.33
CA LYS A 27 -5.30 20.01 10.12
C LYS A 27 -3.82 19.82 10.41
N ALA A 28 -3.45 18.97 11.36
CA ALA A 28 -2.07 18.70 11.70
C ALA A 28 -1.36 17.86 10.63
N LEU A 29 -2.07 17.00 9.90
CA LEU A 29 -1.50 16.19 8.80
C LEU A 29 -0.96 17.05 7.66
N ARG A 30 -1.55 18.23 7.41
CA ARG A 30 -1.10 19.17 6.36
C ARG A 30 0.08 20.07 6.77
N SER A 31 0.34 20.20 8.05
CA SER A 31 1.32 21.15 8.59
C SER A 31 2.48 20.50 9.36
N THR A 32 2.40 19.22 9.67
CA THR A 32 3.42 18.50 10.42
C THR A 32 4.50 17.94 9.49
N PRO A 33 5.79 18.14 9.80
CA PRO A 33 6.84 17.38 9.17
C PRO A 33 6.53 15.89 9.32
N ARG A 34 6.79 15.10 8.29
CA ARG A 34 6.58 13.66 8.24
C ARG A 34 6.93 12.98 9.56
N SER A 35 5.92 12.36 10.17
CA SER A 35 6.02 11.86 11.54
C SER A 35 6.93 10.63 11.62
N THR A 36 7.70 10.53 12.70
CA THR A 36 8.46 9.31 13.03
C THR A 36 7.57 8.10 13.38
N THR A 37 6.27 8.33 13.61
CA THR A 37 5.29 7.28 13.90
C THR A 37 4.60 6.76 12.64
N SER A 38 4.72 7.44 11.52
CA SER A 38 4.19 7.00 10.21
C SER A 38 4.98 5.84 9.63
N LYS A 39 4.35 5.14 8.70
CA LYS A 39 5.01 4.17 7.82
C LYS A 39 4.95 4.63 6.38
N TYR A 40 5.88 4.15 5.58
CA TYR A 40 6.07 4.59 4.21
C TYR A 40 6.26 3.39 3.28
N LEU A 41 5.63 3.46 2.10
CA LEU A 41 5.91 2.57 0.97
C LEU A 41 6.29 3.40 -0.25
N THR A 42 7.13 2.84 -1.11
CA THR A 42 7.32 3.40 -2.45
C THR A 42 6.02 3.27 -3.25
N GLU A 43 5.79 4.15 -4.21
CA GLU A 43 4.65 4.08 -5.14
C GLU A 43 4.57 2.70 -5.81
N GLY A 44 5.71 2.18 -6.27
CA GLY A 44 5.77 0.86 -6.90
C GLY A 44 5.38 -0.29 -5.95
N ALA A 45 5.71 -0.21 -4.66
CA ALA A 45 5.31 -1.23 -3.69
C ALA A 45 3.82 -1.10 -3.33
N PHE A 46 3.35 0.12 -3.10
CA PHE A 46 1.95 0.37 -2.75
C PHE A 46 0.99 -0.03 -3.86
N SER A 47 1.37 0.12 -5.12
CA SER A 47 0.54 -0.25 -6.27
C SER A 47 0.07 -1.71 -6.25
N PHE A 48 0.82 -2.61 -5.59
CA PHE A 48 0.43 -4.01 -5.46
C PHE A 48 -0.75 -4.24 -4.49
N ILE A 49 -1.06 -3.29 -3.63
CA ILE A 49 -2.18 -3.36 -2.68
C ILE A 49 -3.20 -2.24 -2.90
N GLU A 50 -2.89 -1.25 -3.72
CA GLU A 50 -3.70 -0.06 -3.94
C GLU A 50 -5.09 -0.36 -4.51
N GLY A 51 -5.21 -1.35 -5.40
CA GLY A 51 -6.48 -1.79 -5.96
C GLY A 51 -7.47 -2.25 -4.90
N ILE A 52 -6.99 -2.94 -3.86
CA ILE A 52 -7.82 -3.36 -2.71
C ILE A 52 -8.28 -2.14 -1.91
N ILE A 53 -7.39 -1.16 -1.69
CA ILE A 53 -7.78 0.08 -1.01
C ILE A 53 -8.86 0.82 -1.80
N TYR A 54 -8.69 0.93 -3.11
CA TYR A 54 -9.66 1.58 -3.99
C TYR A 54 -11.04 0.92 -3.95
N GLU A 55 -11.09 -0.41 -3.92
CA GLU A 55 -12.35 -1.18 -3.90
C GLU A 55 -13.18 -0.90 -2.65
N TYR A 56 -12.52 -0.83 -1.48
CA TYR A 56 -13.22 -0.72 -0.19
C TYR A 56 -13.23 0.68 0.41
N VAL A 57 -12.55 1.65 -0.21
CA VAL A 57 -12.50 3.05 0.23
C VAL A 57 -12.90 3.98 -0.91
N PRO A 58 -14.22 4.22 -1.13
CA PRO A 58 -14.70 5.02 -2.28
C PRO A 58 -14.08 6.40 -2.38
N LYS A 59 -13.84 7.07 -1.23
CA LYS A 59 -13.18 8.38 -1.19
C LYS A 59 -11.74 8.36 -1.69
N TYR A 60 -11.06 7.22 -1.63
CA TYR A 60 -9.74 7.08 -2.20
C TYR A 60 -9.74 7.32 -3.71
N GLY A 61 -10.78 6.85 -4.40
CA GLY A 61 -10.96 7.07 -5.82
C GLY A 61 -11.19 8.52 -6.24
N GLU A 62 -11.67 9.38 -5.33
CA GLU A 62 -11.90 10.80 -5.61
C GLU A 62 -10.59 11.61 -5.58
N TYR A 63 -9.69 11.28 -4.68
CA TYR A 63 -8.45 12.04 -4.42
C TYR A 63 -7.20 11.30 -4.89
N GLY A 64 -7.28 9.97 -4.99
CA GLY A 64 -6.22 9.11 -5.51
C GLY A 64 -4.85 9.36 -4.87
N HIS A 65 -3.84 9.36 -5.70
CA HIS A 65 -2.43 9.54 -5.33
C HIS A 65 -2.09 10.88 -4.66
N TRP A 66 -2.96 11.89 -4.76
CA TRP A 66 -2.63 13.27 -4.39
C TRP A 66 -3.38 13.77 -3.16
N GLY A 67 -4.19 12.94 -2.55
CA GLY A 67 -5.06 13.32 -1.45
C GLY A 67 -4.69 12.72 -0.11
N ILE A 68 -5.47 13.10 0.90
CA ILE A 68 -5.44 12.48 2.22
C ILE A 68 -6.74 11.70 2.37
N THR A 69 -6.65 10.40 2.52
CA THR A 69 -7.80 9.52 2.68
C THR A 69 -7.76 8.84 4.04
N GLU A 70 -8.84 8.96 4.79
CA GLU A 70 -9.03 8.25 6.05
C GLU A 70 -9.61 6.87 5.77
N VAL A 71 -9.02 5.86 6.39
CA VAL A 71 -9.50 4.48 6.41
C VAL A 71 -9.92 4.16 7.84
N ASN A 72 -11.18 3.86 8.05
CA ASN A 72 -11.73 3.54 9.36
C ASN A 72 -11.76 2.03 9.64
N THR A 73 -12.19 1.68 10.86
CA THR A 73 -12.27 0.29 11.31
C THR A 73 -13.17 -0.56 10.41
N GLU A 74 -14.33 -0.06 9.99
CA GLU A 74 -15.27 -0.82 9.16
C GLU A 74 -14.66 -1.16 7.80
N GLN A 75 -14.02 -0.19 7.17
CA GLN A 75 -13.30 -0.39 5.90
C GLN A 75 -12.13 -1.36 6.08
N TRP A 76 -11.38 -1.25 7.20
CA TRP A 76 -10.28 -2.16 7.47
C TRP A 76 -10.73 -3.61 7.63
N LEU A 77 -11.89 -3.86 8.23
CA LEU A 77 -12.46 -5.21 8.34
C LEU A 77 -12.75 -5.85 6.98
N LEU A 78 -12.95 -5.06 5.92
CA LEU A 78 -13.11 -5.55 4.54
C LEU A 78 -11.75 -5.66 3.81
N ILE A 79 -10.87 -4.68 4.01
CA ILE A 79 -9.54 -4.62 3.37
C ILE A 79 -8.64 -5.77 3.83
N LYS A 80 -8.55 -6.01 5.13
CA LYS A 80 -7.65 -7.01 5.71
C LYS A 80 -7.83 -8.43 5.14
N PRO A 81 -9.06 -8.99 5.06
CA PRO A 81 -9.27 -10.29 4.42
C PRO A 81 -8.88 -10.31 2.94
N ALA A 82 -9.09 -9.20 2.22
CA ALA A 82 -8.69 -9.08 0.82
C ALA A 82 -7.16 -9.09 0.67
N LEU A 83 -6.43 -8.38 1.53
CA LEU A 83 -4.96 -8.42 1.57
C LEU A 83 -4.43 -9.83 1.89
N LEU A 84 -5.06 -10.55 2.83
CA LEU A 84 -4.67 -11.92 3.15
C LEU A 84 -4.93 -12.89 1.97
N ARG A 85 -6.03 -12.70 1.23
CA ARG A 85 -6.27 -13.47 0.00
C ARG A 85 -5.20 -13.16 -1.06
N LEU A 86 -4.89 -11.88 -1.27
CA LEU A 86 -3.82 -11.48 -2.18
C LEU A 86 -2.48 -12.12 -1.78
N LYS A 87 -2.12 -12.05 -0.50
CA LYS A 87 -0.90 -12.71 0.01
C LYS A 87 -0.86 -14.20 -0.33
N THR A 88 -1.95 -14.92 -0.06
CA THR A 88 -2.05 -16.36 -0.39
C THR A 88 -1.83 -16.61 -1.88
N ARG A 89 -2.42 -15.79 -2.75
CA ARG A 89 -2.23 -15.88 -4.19
C ARG A 89 -0.79 -15.55 -4.61
N VAL A 90 -0.17 -14.54 -4.00
CA VAL A 90 1.25 -14.22 -4.21
C VAL A 90 2.11 -15.43 -3.87
N ASP A 91 1.89 -16.07 -2.73
CA ASP A 91 2.68 -17.23 -2.29
C ASP A 91 2.54 -18.44 -3.24
N GLN A 92 1.38 -18.61 -3.85
CA GLN A 92 1.10 -19.72 -4.78
C GLN A 92 1.55 -19.44 -6.21
N ALA A 93 1.57 -18.18 -6.62
CA ALA A 93 1.87 -17.78 -7.99
C ALA A 93 3.28 -18.19 -8.43
N GLN A 94 3.40 -18.69 -9.64
CA GLN A 94 4.68 -19.03 -10.28
C GLN A 94 5.27 -17.83 -11.05
N ASN A 95 4.39 -16.90 -11.48
CA ASN A 95 4.79 -15.71 -12.20
C ASN A 95 3.78 -14.56 -11.97
N LEU A 96 4.19 -13.34 -12.31
CA LEU A 96 3.36 -12.15 -12.10
C LEU A 96 2.05 -12.15 -12.91
N LYS A 97 2.00 -12.84 -14.04
CA LYS A 97 0.80 -12.88 -14.90
C LYS A 97 -0.38 -13.55 -14.20
N GLU A 98 -0.12 -14.49 -13.30
CA GLU A 98 -1.16 -15.17 -12.52
C GLU A 98 -1.84 -14.24 -11.52
N LEU A 99 -1.21 -13.14 -11.16
CA LEU A 99 -1.74 -12.11 -10.28
C LEU A 99 -2.40 -10.96 -11.04
N LYS A 100 -2.45 -11.02 -12.36
CA LYS A 100 -2.89 -9.89 -13.20
C LYS A 100 -4.29 -9.39 -12.82
N SER A 101 -5.25 -10.29 -12.61
CA SER A 101 -6.61 -9.93 -12.23
C SER A 101 -6.71 -9.24 -10.86
N ASP A 102 -5.79 -9.55 -9.93
CA ASP A 102 -5.79 -8.95 -8.59
C ASP A 102 -5.13 -7.58 -8.54
N LEU A 103 -4.19 -7.34 -9.48
CA LEU A 103 -3.34 -6.16 -9.45
C LEU A 103 -3.80 -5.08 -10.44
N PHE A 104 -4.47 -5.48 -11.53
CA PHE A 104 -4.59 -4.65 -12.72
C PHE A 104 -6.00 -4.12 -13.03
N ASP A 105 -7.00 -4.42 -12.23
CA ASP A 105 -8.33 -3.81 -12.37
C ASP A 105 -8.36 -2.34 -11.92
N PHE A 106 -7.24 -1.85 -11.39
CA PHE A 106 -7.12 -0.49 -10.93
C PHE A 106 -6.38 0.41 -11.93
N ARG A 107 -6.99 1.56 -12.29
CA ARG A 107 -6.50 2.48 -13.33
C ARG A 107 -5.07 2.96 -13.15
N PHE A 108 -4.61 3.14 -11.90
CA PHE A 108 -3.26 3.63 -11.62
C PHE A 108 -2.18 2.57 -11.75
N VAL A 109 -2.49 1.32 -11.48
CA VAL A 109 -1.53 0.21 -11.73
C VAL A 109 -1.25 0.07 -13.23
N CYS A 110 -2.24 0.36 -14.08
CA CYS A 110 -2.04 0.41 -15.53
C CYS A 110 -1.16 1.59 -15.98
N MET A 111 -0.96 2.60 -15.13
CA MET A 111 -0.11 3.78 -15.39
C MET A 111 1.28 3.63 -14.74
N LEU A 112 1.47 2.71 -13.82
CA LEU A 112 2.80 2.30 -13.39
C LEU A 112 3.43 1.60 -14.58
N GLU A 113 4.24 2.37 -15.25
CA GLU A 113 4.88 2.06 -16.50
C GLU A 113 5.26 0.60 -16.60
N ASP A 114 4.98 0.01 -17.74
CA ASP A 114 5.40 -1.32 -18.17
C ASP A 114 6.78 -1.75 -17.65
N ASP A 115 7.68 -0.83 -17.36
CA ASP A 115 9.04 -1.11 -16.93
C ASP A 115 9.13 -1.66 -15.50
N TYR A 116 8.35 -1.16 -14.54
CA TYR A 116 8.32 -1.71 -13.17
C TYR A 116 7.70 -3.11 -13.15
N LEU A 117 6.66 -3.31 -13.94
CA LEU A 117 6.01 -4.61 -14.06
C LEU A 117 6.90 -5.60 -14.81
N LYS A 118 7.59 -5.17 -15.86
CA LYS A 118 8.57 -6.00 -16.59
C LYS A 118 9.73 -6.39 -15.68
N GLU A 119 10.28 -5.45 -14.91
CA GLU A 119 11.37 -5.74 -13.98
C GLU A 119 10.92 -6.71 -12.89
N THR A 120 9.72 -6.50 -12.31
CA THR A 120 9.16 -7.40 -11.29
C THR A 120 8.87 -8.77 -11.89
N ALA A 121 8.31 -8.84 -13.10
CA ALA A 121 8.06 -10.10 -13.78
C ALA A 121 9.35 -10.89 -14.05
N HIS A 122 10.41 -10.21 -14.50
CA HIS A 122 11.70 -10.85 -14.74
C HIS A 122 12.37 -11.39 -13.49
N LYS A 123 12.12 -10.76 -12.33
CA LYS A 123 12.71 -11.12 -11.03
C LYS A 123 11.66 -11.62 -10.03
N PHE A 124 10.53 -12.14 -10.52
CA PHE A 124 9.37 -12.47 -9.67
C PHE A 124 9.72 -13.42 -8.53
N SER A 125 10.54 -14.44 -8.77
CA SER A 125 10.99 -15.38 -7.73
C SER A 125 11.71 -14.69 -6.56
N LYS A 126 12.41 -13.59 -6.82
CA LYS A 126 13.09 -12.78 -5.79
C LYS A 126 12.14 -11.76 -5.14
N SER A 127 11.21 -11.21 -5.91
CA SER A 127 10.26 -10.19 -5.46
C SER A 127 9.10 -10.79 -4.64
N LYS A 128 8.68 -12.01 -4.98
CA LYS A 128 7.56 -12.71 -4.34
C LYS A 128 7.64 -12.77 -2.81
N PRO A 129 8.71 -13.27 -2.19
CA PRO A 129 8.79 -13.31 -0.73
C PRO A 129 8.81 -11.91 -0.10
N LEU A 130 9.39 -10.91 -0.77
CA LEU A 130 9.41 -9.53 -0.28
C LEU A 130 8.03 -8.89 -0.34
N LEU A 131 7.27 -9.11 -1.41
CA LEU A 131 5.89 -8.66 -1.56
C LEU A 131 4.99 -9.32 -0.50
N SER A 132 5.12 -10.63 -0.33
CA SER A 132 4.36 -11.38 0.69
C SER A 132 4.64 -10.83 2.10
N GLN A 133 5.91 -10.57 2.42
CA GLN A 133 6.30 -10.03 3.72
C GLN A 133 5.78 -8.58 3.89
N MET A 134 5.85 -7.75 2.86
CA MET A 134 5.30 -6.38 2.90
C MET A 134 3.82 -6.38 3.27
N ILE A 135 3.03 -7.29 2.68
CA ILE A 135 1.59 -7.38 3.00
C ILE A 135 1.39 -7.71 4.48
N ILE A 136 2.15 -8.63 5.03
CA ILE A 136 2.06 -9.02 6.45
C ILE A 136 2.48 -7.86 7.37
N ASP A 137 3.58 -7.20 7.07
CA ASP A 137 4.07 -6.07 7.86
C ASP A 137 3.07 -4.90 7.83
N PHE A 138 2.47 -4.64 6.68
CA PHE A 138 1.43 -3.63 6.52
C PHE A 138 0.19 -3.96 7.35
N ILE A 139 -0.32 -5.20 7.27
CA ILE A 139 -1.46 -5.66 8.07
C ILE A 139 -1.15 -5.54 9.55
N ALA A 140 0.01 -6.00 10.01
CA ALA A 140 0.37 -5.97 11.42
C ALA A 140 0.42 -4.55 11.98
N TRP A 141 0.98 -3.59 11.22
CA TRP A 141 1.03 -2.20 11.64
C TRP A 141 -0.35 -1.55 11.67
N ILE A 142 -1.20 -1.80 10.66
CA ILE A 142 -2.56 -1.25 10.59
C ILE A 142 -3.43 -1.84 11.71
N ASP A 143 -3.35 -3.14 12.01
CA ASP A 143 -4.11 -3.76 13.10
C ASP A 143 -3.86 -3.05 14.43
N VAL A 144 -2.60 -2.80 14.78
CA VAL A 144 -2.23 -2.06 15.99
C VAL A 144 -2.76 -0.62 15.94
N THR A 145 -2.66 0.02 14.77
CA THR A 145 -3.12 1.40 14.59
C THR A 145 -4.62 1.53 14.72
N ILE A 146 -5.38 0.66 14.06
CA ILE A 146 -6.85 0.62 14.14
C ILE A 146 -7.33 0.30 15.56
N GLN A 147 -6.71 -0.67 16.22
CA GLN A 147 -7.06 -1.01 17.59
C GLN A 147 -6.88 0.18 18.53
N LYS A 148 -5.86 1.00 18.32
CA LYS A 148 -5.52 2.12 19.21
C LYS A 148 -6.25 3.41 18.85
N TYR A 149 -6.45 3.68 17.57
CA TYR A 149 -6.92 4.99 17.08
C TYR A 149 -8.23 4.94 16.29
N GLY A 150 -8.73 3.76 15.94
CA GLY A 150 -9.97 3.57 15.18
C GLY A 150 -9.86 3.87 13.68
N SER A 151 -8.78 4.51 13.24
CA SER A 151 -8.52 4.81 11.82
C SER A 151 -7.04 5.05 11.54
N PHE A 152 -6.68 5.12 10.28
CA PHE A 152 -5.39 5.64 9.79
C PHE A 152 -5.61 6.47 8.52
N TYR A 153 -4.59 7.21 8.10
CA TYR A 153 -4.63 8.04 6.89
C TYR A 153 -3.65 7.52 5.85
N ILE A 154 -4.08 7.53 4.59
CA ILE A 154 -3.23 7.32 3.42
C ILE A 154 -2.97 8.69 2.80
N MET A 155 -1.71 9.04 2.63
CA MET A 155 -1.28 10.29 2.01
C MET A 155 -0.35 9.97 0.84
N GLY A 156 -0.78 10.32 -0.38
CA GLY A 156 0.07 10.32 -1.56
C GLY A 156 0.93 11.59 -1.59
N ILE A 157 2.21 11.44 -1.92
CA ILE A 157 3.19 12.54 -1.92
C ILE A 157 3.95 12.56 -3.24
#